data_4a63cfac5042dad97f874226e1cff574
#
_entry.id   4a63cfac5042dad97f874226e1cff574
#
_cell.length_a   1.000
_cell.length_b   1.000
_cell.length_c   1.000
_cell.angle_alpha   90.00
_cell.angle_beta   90.00
_cell.angle_gamma   90.00
#
_symmetry.space_group_name_H-M   'P 1'
#
loop_
_entity.id
_entity.type
_entity.pdbx_description
1 polymer ?
#
loop_
_entity_poly.entity_id
_entity_poly.type
_entity_poly.pdbx_seq_one_letter_code
_entity_poly.pdbx_strand_id
1 'polypeptide(L)'
;MSTLPVFATPSTVIPGLDAGWVARTVEVALDEDLGPAPGRDVTSQATIPPSGTGAAELVAREDGVLAGLVVTEAVLDQVATRLGLGRAAVTFHAQDGDAVTAGQVLATLEGRTQVLLVAERTLLNLVSRASGVATATRAFVRELAGTGAQVLDTRKTTPGLRALQKYAVRAGGGTNKRMGLYDVAMVKDNHVVAAGSVAAAIHAVREMFPDVPVQVEADTTAQALEALDSGADFLLLDNMEPDRLAEAVAAVREREGHDGVPAHVELEATGNLTLATAGKVAATGVDFLSVGALTHSAPILDLALDLRA
;
A
#
# COMPACT_ATOMS: atom_id res chain seq x y z
N MET A 1 -1.61 27.94 14.33
CA MET A 1 -2.04 26.58 14.65
C MET A 1 -1.07 25.66 13.93
N SER A 2 -0.35 24.77 14.62
CA SER A 2 0.51 23.77 13.95
C SER A 2 -0.41 22.83 13.21
N THR A 3 -0.47 22.92 11.89
CA THR A 3 -1.14 21.94 11.06
C THR A 3 -0.37 20.64 11.17
N LEU A 4 -1.01 19.59 11.71
CA LEU A 4 -0.45 18.25 11.65
C LEU A 4 -0.27 17.89 10.17
N PRO A 5 0.84 17.21 9.78
CA PRO A 5 1.04 16.77 8.41
C PRO A 5 -0.16 15.91 7.97
N VAL A 6 -0.69 16.19 6.78
CA VAL A 6 -1.86 15.47 6.24
C VAL A 6 -1.53 13.99 5.99
N PHE A 7 -0.25 13.71 5.72
CA PHE A 7 0.24 12.35 5.58
C PHE A 7 1.00 11.93 6.84
N ALA A 8 0.73 10.72 7.32
CA ALA A 8 1.46 10.16 8.45
C ALA A 8 2.96 10.08 8.11
N THR A 9 3.80 10.66 8.98
CA THR A 9 5.26 10.49 8.88
C THR A 9 5.63 9.01 8.83
N PRO A 10 6.72 8.63 8.14
CA PRO A 10 7.20 7.26 8.15
C PRO A 10 7.39 6.79 9.58
N SER A 11 6.61 5.81 9.99
CA SER A 11 6.76 5.15 11.28
C SER A 11 7.53 3.86 11.05
N THR A 12 8.45 3.53 11.93
CA THR A 12 9.11 2.22 11.96
C THR A 12 8.13 1.11 12.31
N VAL A 13 6.96 1.46 12.86
CA VAL A 13 5.88 0.52 13.17
C VAL A 13 4.94 0.44 11.97
N ILE A 14 4.79 -0.75 11.39
CA ILE A 14 3.81 -1.03 10.35
C ILE A 14 2.45 -1.21 11.06
N PRO A 15 1.44 -0.36 10.79
CA PRO A 15 0.11 -0.54 11.38
C PRO A 15 -0.46 -1.91 10.97
N GLY A 16 -1.02 -2.66 11.92
CA GLY A 16 -1.67 -3.95 11.64
C GLY A 16 -2.87 -3.80 10.68
N LEU A 17 -3.21 -4.88 9.99
CA LEU A 17 -4.45 -4.96 9.23
C LEU A 17 -5.65 -5.19 10.18
N ASP A 18 -6.80 -4.62 9.83
CA ASP A 18 -8.05 -4.88 10.56
C ASP A 18 -8.41 -6.39 10.50
N ALA A 19 -8.58 -7.01 11.65
CA ALA A 19 -8.84 -8.44 11.76
C ALA A 19 -10.11 -8.88 11.02
N GLY A 20 -11.15 -8.03 11.03
CA GLY A 20 -12.40 -8.30 10.31
C GLY A 20 -12.19 -8.23 8.79
N TRP A 21 -11.35 -7.30 8.30
CA TRP A 21 -10.98 -7.24 6.90
C TRP A 21 -10.17 -8.50 6.50
N VAL A 22 -9.19 -8.91 7.30
CA VAL A 22 -8.39 -10.12 7.06
C VAL A 22 -9.31 -11.35 6.97
N ALA A 23 -10.21 -11.53 7.95
CA ALA A 23 -11.13 -12.66 7.97
C ALA A 23 -12.00 -12.73 6.71
N ARG A 24 -12.61 -11.63 6.29
CA ARG A 24 -13.44 -11.57 5.07
C ARG A 24 -12.64 -11.81 3.80
N THR A 25 -11.41 -11.27 3.72
CA THR A 25 -10.56 -11.43 2.53
C THR A 25 -10.12 -12.89 2.37
N VAL A 26 -9.74 -13.54 3.45
CA VAL A 26 -9.39 -14.97 3.46
C VAL A 26 -10.60 -15.83 3.12
N GLU A 27 -11.78 -15.52 3.67
CA GLU A 27 -13.03 -16.22 3.36
C GLU A 27 -13.34 -16.20 1.87
N VAL A 28 -13.28 -15.01 1.24
CA VAL A 28 -13.53 -14.85 -0.20
C VAL A 28 -12.50 -15.64 -1.03
N ALA A 29 -11.22 -15.59 -0.67
CA ALA A 29 -10.17 -16.33 -1.37
C ALA A 29 -10.34 -17.86 -1.23
N LEU A 30 -10.76 -18.34 -0.08
CA LEU A 30 -11.06 -19.76 0.13
C LEU A 30 -12.35 -20.20 -0.56
N ASP A 31 -13.37 -19.34 -0.68
CA ASP A 31 -14.57 -19.63 -1.46
C ASP A 31 -14.27 -19.75 -2.97
N GLU A 32 -13.33 -18.96 -3.46
CA GLU A 32 -12.84 -19.05 -4.85
C GLU A 32 -12.12 -20.38 -5.10
N ASP A 33 -11.30 -20.84 -4.15
CA ASP A 33 -10.43 -22.00 -4.32
C ASP A 33 -11.13 -23.33 -3.98
N LEU A 34 -11.94 -23.36 -2.94
CA LEU A 34 -12.60 -24.57 -2.42
C LEU A 34 -14.09 -24.69 -2.80
N GLY A 35 -14.69 -23.61 -3.27
CA GLY A 35 -16.14 -23.44 -3.35
C GLY A 35 -16.74 -22.94 -2.02
N PRO A 36 -18.07 -22.63 -2.00
CA PRO A 36 -18.74 -22.17 -0.79
C PRO A 36 -18.55 -23.12 0.39
N ALA A 37 -18.45 -22.55 1.60
CA ALA A 37 -18.19 -23.31 2.81
C ALA A 37 -19.16 -24.51 2.99
N PRO A 38 -18.68 -25.67 3.45
CA PRO A 38 -17.32 -25.93 3.90
C PRO A 38 -16.28 -26.01 2.78
N GLY A 39 -16.70 -26.21 1.51
CA GLY A 39 -15.83 -26.39 0.36
C GLY A 39 -15.15 -27.78 0.34
N ARG A 40 -14.29 -28.04 -0.64
CA ARG A 40 -13.53 -29.28 -0.74
C ARG A 40 -12.28 -29.15 -1.58
N ASP A 41 -11.22 -29.84 -1.18
CA ASP A 41 -10.06 -30.16 -2.02
C ASP A 41 -10.11 -31.66 -2.36
N VAL A 42 -10.51 -31.95 -3.59
CA VAL A 42 -10.70 -33.35 -4.04
C VAL A 42 -9.41 -34.17 -4.05
N THR A 43 -8.26 -33.51 -4.20
CA THR A 43 -6.95 -34.14 -4.23
C THR A 43 -6.48 -34.49 -2.83
N SER A 44 -6.33 -33.47 -1.97
CA SER A 44 -5.78 -33.69 -0.63
C SER A 44 -6.68 -34.54 0.23
N GLN A 45 -8.02 -34.40 0.13
CA GLN A 45 -8.96 -35.23 0.86
C GLN A 45 -8.98 -36.71 0.42
N ALA A 46 -8.69 -36.97 -0.87
CA ALA A 46 -8.64 -38.32 -1.41
C ALA A 46 -7.30 -39.03 -1.13
N THR A 47 -6.18 -38.28 -1.12
CA THR A 47 -4.84 -38.88 -1.09
C THR A 47 -4.17 -38.87 0.27
N ILE A 48 -4.63 -38.01 1.20
CA ILE A 48 -4.00 -37.82 2.50
C ILE A 48 -4.99 -38.15 3.61
N PRO A 49 -4.65 -39.04 4.53
CA PRO A 49 -5.57 -39.37 5.64
C PRO A 49 -5.75 -38.12 6.56
N PRO A 50 -6.98 -37.90 7.09
CA PRO A 50 -7.22 -36.75 7.99
C PRO A 50 -6.35 -36.73 9.25
N SER A 51 -5.83 -37.87 9.66
CA SER A 51 -4.90 -38.03 10.79
C SER A 51 -3.44 -37.68 10.42
N GLY A 52 -3.11 -37.54 9.12
CA GLY A 52 -1.77 -37.24 8.65
C GLY A 52 -1.30 -35.88 9.17
N THR A 53 -0.09 -35.84 9.69
CA THR A 53 0.58 -34.60 10.15
C THR A 53 1.87 -34.39 9.39
N GLY A 54 2.31 -33.16 9.26
CA GLY A 54 3.54 -32.81 8.59
C GLY A 54 3.99 -31.41 8.98
N ALA A 55 5.09 -31.00 8.38
CA ALA A 55 5.63 -29.66 8.46
C ALA A 55 5.85 -29.10 7.06
N ALA A 56 5.66 -27.79 6.88
CA ALA A 56 5.98 -27.10 5.65
C ALA A 56 6.78 -25.81 5.94
N GLU A 57 7.65 -25.43 5.04
CA GLU A 57 8.41 -24.20 5.12
C GLU A 57 7.98 -23.20 4.07
N LEU A 58 7.65 -21.98 4.51
CA LEU A 58 7.51 -20.84 3.61
C LEU A 58 8.91 -20.32 3.28
N VAL A 59 9.26 -20.35 2.00
CA VAL A 59 10.63 -20.06 1.52
C VAL A 59 10.60 -18.98 0.45
N ALA A 60 11.53 -18.02 0.54
CA ALA A 60 11.74 -17.05 -0.55
C ALA A 60 12.51 -17.72 -1.71
N ARG A 61 12.04 -17.50 -2.94
CA ARG A 61 12.70 -17.98 -4.17
C ARG A 61 13.54 -16.91 -4.85
N GLU A 62 13.37 -15.66 -4.44
CA GLU A 62 14.14 -14.52 -4.92
C GLU A 62 14.36 -13.49 -3.79
N ASP A 63 15.26 -12.54 -4.02
CA ASP A 63 15.55 -11.45 -3.08
C ASP A 63 14.41 -10.42 -3.11
N GLY A 64 14.01 -9.91 -1.94
CA GLY A 64 12.95 -8.91 -1.87
C GLY A 64 12.71 -8.36 -0.48
N VAL A 65 11.51 -7.83 -0.28
CA VAL A 65 10.99 -7.36 1.01
C VAL A 65 9.72 -8.11 1.35
N LEU A 66 9.71 -8.74 2.50
CA LEU A 66 8.59 -9.53 2.98
C LEU A 66 7.44 -8.64 3.45
N ALA A 67 6.21 -9.02 3.07
CA ALA A 67 4.99 -8.40 3.60
C ALA A 67 3.81 -9.37 3.49
N GLY A 68 2.89 -9.27 4.46
CA GLY A 68 1.66 -10.06 4.45
C GLY A 68 1.69 -11.30 5.33
N LEU A 69 2.76 -11.58 6.08
CA LEU A 69 2.77 -12.69 7.06
C LEU A 69 1.61 -12.59 8.05
N VAL A 70 1.14 -11.38 8.32
CA VAL A 70 -0.01 -11.10 9.21
C VAL A 70 -1.29 -11.84 8.83
N VAL A 71 -1.45 -12.35 7.59
CA VAL A 71 -2.63 -13.13 7.17
C VAL A 71 -2.47 -14.64 7.40
N THR A 72 -1.27 -15.13 7.70
CA THR A 72 -0.93 -16.57 7.72
C THR A 72 -1.80 -17.37 8.68
N GLU A 73 -1.89 -16.91 9.92
CA GLU A 73 -2.69 -17.63 10.95
C GLU A 73 -4.17 -17.66 10.57
N ALA A 74 -4.70 -16.56 10.03
CA ALA A 74 -6.10 -16.49 9.61
C ALA A 74 -6.42 -17.47 8.46
N VAL A 75 -5.49 -17.65 7.51
CA VAL A 75 -5.63 -18.64 6.42
C VAL A 75 -5.66 -20.04 6.99
N LEU A 76 -4.69 -20.41 7.82
CA LEU A 76 -4.60 -21.74 8.42
C LEU A 76 -5.82 -22.07 9.31
N ASP A 77 -6.26 -21.11 10.12
CA ASP A 77 -7.40 -21.28 11.01
C ASP A 77 -8.72 -21.48 10.25
N GLN A 78 -8.95 -20.71 9.19
CA GLN A 78 -10.15 -20.85 8.38
C GLN A 78 -10.15 -22.16 7.60
N VAL A 79 -9.01 -22.58 7.04
CA VAL A 79 -8.88 -23.88 6.38
C VAL A 79 -9.13 -25.02 7.38
N ALA A 80 -8.50 -24.99 8.55
CA ALA A 80 -8.71 -25.99 9.58
C ALA A 80 -10.19 -26.10 9.99
N THR A 81 -10.85 -24.95 10.15
CA THR A 81 -12.29 -24.87 10.47
C THR A 81 -13.15 -25.48 9.38
N ARG A 82 -12.90 -25.15 8.09
CA ARG A 82 -13.65 -25.69 6.95
C ARG A 82 -13.51 -27.20 6.80
N LEU A 83 -12.32 -27.73 7.09
CA LEU A 83 -12.04 -29.17 7.01
C LEU A 83 -12.46 -29.93 8.28
N GLY A 84 -12.84 -29.25 9.36
CA GLY A 84 -13.11 -29.88 10.66
C GLY A 84 -11.86 -30.50 11.29
N LEU A 85 -10.68 -29.95 11.03
CA LEU A 85 -9.39 -30.45 11.48
C LEU A 85 -8.77 -29.53 12.55
N GLY A 86 -7.72 -30.01 13.24
CA GLY A 86 -6.99 -29.24 14.22
C GLY A 86 -6.20 -28.09 13.56
N ARG A 87 -6.02 -26.99 14.30
CA ARG A 87 -5.20 -25.84 13.89
C ARG A 87 -3.76 -26.24 13.62
N ALA A 88 -3.12 -25.58 12.66
CA ALA A 88 -1.69 -25.66 12.46
C ALA A 88 -0.98 -24.62 13.34
N ALA A 89 0.22 -24.96 13.81
CA ALA A 89 1.13 -24.03 14.48
C ALA A 89 2.00 -23.33 13.44
N VAL A 90 2.38 -22.07 13.73
CA VAL A 90 3.30 -21.28 12.90
C VAL A 90 4.45 -20.78 13.76
N THR A 91 5.67 -20.95 13.26
CA THR A 91 6.87 -20.31 13.81
C THR A 91 7.44 -19.38 12.75
N PHE A 92 7.37 -18.07 12.99
CA PHE A 92 7.95 -17.07 12.09
C PHE A 92 9.44 -16.92 12.33
N HIS A 93 10.24 -16.88 11.25
CA HIS A 93 11.69 -16.68 11.25
C HIS A 93 12.07 -15.31 10.65
N ALA A 94 11.09 -14.60 10.10
CA ALA A 94 11.20 -13.25 9.58
C ALA A 94 9.92 -12.49 9.89
N GLN A 95 9.94 -11.18 9.73
CA GLN A 95 8.79 -10.30 9.95
C GLN A 95 8.52 -9.41 8.73
N ASP A 96 7.31 -8.88 8.65
CA ASP A 96 6.94 -7.94 7.58
C ASP A 96 7.84 -6.69 7.64
N GLY A 97 8.38 -6.30 6.46
CA GLY A 97 9.37 -5.24 6.32
C GLY A 97 10.81 -5.71 6.24
N ASP A 98 11.11 -6.96 6.59
CA ASP A 98 12.45 -7.51 6.46
C ASP A 98 12.86 -7.65 4.99
N ALA A 99 14.12 -7.37 4.71
CA ALA A 99 14.76 -7.80 3.47
C ALA A 99 15.04 -9.31 3.55
N VAL A 100 14.66 -10.03 2.52
CA VAL A 100 14.84 -11.49 2.43
C VAL A 100 15.66 -11.87 1.20
N THR A 101 16.29 -13.04 1.25
CA THR A 101 17.13 -13.56 0.17
C THR A 101 16.62 -14.90 -0.34
N ALA A 102 16.93 -15.21 -1.59
CA ALA A 102 16.59 -16.50 -2.18
C ALA A 102 17.10 -17.69 -1.32
N GLY A 103 16.23 -18.65 -1.06
CA GLY A 103 16.49 -19.80 -0.20
C GLY A 103 16.24 -19.58 1.29
N GLN A 104 15.92 -18.37 1.74
CA GLN A 104 15.63 -18.08 3.14
C GLN A 104 14.28 -18.68 3.56
N VAL A 105 14.28 -19.41 4.68
CA VAL A 105 13.06 -19.89 5.36
C VAL A 105 12.45 -18.72 6.15
N LEU A 106 11.21 -18.38 5.85
CA LEU A 106 10.48 -17.25 6.42
C LEU A 106 9.57 -17.67 7.58
N ALA A 107 8.99 -18.86 7.47
CA ALA A 107 8.17 -19.45 8.51
C ALA A 107 8.17 -20.99 8.40
N THR A 108 7.94 -21.67 9.53
CA THR A 108 7.65 -23.09 9.59
C THR A 108 6.21 -23.30 10.06
N LEU A 109 5.46 -24.10 9.32
CA LEU A 109 4.06 -24.44 9.59
C LEU A 109 3.99 -25.92 9.97
N GLU A 110 3.36 -26.26 11.09
CA GLU A 110 3.25 -27.65 11.57
C GLU A 110 1.80 -28.00 11.91
N GLY A 111 1.28 -29.09 11.36
CA GLY A 111 -0.10 -29.47 11.62
C GLY A 111 -0.62 -30.60 10.74
N ARG A 112 -1.93 -30.63 10.53
CA ARG A 112 -2.55 -31.59 9.62
C ARG A 112 -2.10 -31.32 8.19
N THR A 113 -1.55 -32.32 7.51
CA THR A 113 -1.01 -32.17 6.15
C THR A 113 -2.07 -31.64 5.18
N GLN A 114 -3.34 -32.08 5.30
CA GLN A 114 -4.42 -31.51 4.49
C GLN A 114 -4.58 -30.00 4.72
N VAL A 115 -4.46 -29.49 5.96
CA VAL A 115 -4.57 -28.07 6.27
C VAL A 115 -3.44 -27.29 5.61
N LEU A 116 -2.20 -27.80 5.68
CA LEU A 116 -1.02 -27.14 5.09
C LEU A 116 -1.15 -27.02 3.57
N LEU A 117 -1.53 -28.11 2.89
CA LEU A 117 -1.65 -28.14 1.43
C LEU A 117 -2.82 -27.31 0.90
N VAL A 118 -3.97 -27.36 1.59
CA VAL A 118 -5.14 -26.55 1.21
C VAL A 118 -4.89 -25.05 1.42
N ALA A 119 -4.15 -24.69 2.47
CA ALA A 119 -3.83 -23.29 2.76
C ALA A 119 -2.80 -22.69 1.78
N GLU A 120 -1.96 -23.51 1.15
CA GLU A 120 -0.79 -23.10 0.37
C GLU A 120 -1.13 -22.00 -0.64
N ARG A 121 -2.08 -22.25 -1.56
CA ARG A 121 -2.32 -21.33 -2.68
C ARG A 121 -2.87 -19.99 -2.21
N THR A 122 -3.85 -19.99 -1.31
CA THR A 122 -4.40 -18.76 -0.73
C THR A 122 -3.34 -17.97 0.03
N LEU A 123 -2.52 -18.65 0.84
CA LEU A 123 -1.43 -18.03 1.58
C LEU A 123 -0.42 -17.39 0.62
N LEU A 124 0.09 -18.14 -0.35
CA LEU A 124 1.07 -17.65 -1.32
C LEU A 124 0.52 -16.49 -2.16
N ASN A 125 -0.74 -16.56 -2.62
CA ASN A 125 -1.34 -15.48 -3.40
C ASN A 125 -1.36 -14.14 -2.64
N LEU A 126 -1.67 -14.17 -1.35
CA LEU A 126 -1.72 -12.95 -0.53
C LEU A 126 -0.31 -12.46 -0.15
N VAL A 127 0.56 -13.34 0.34
CA VAL A 127 1.91 -12.96 0.83
C VAL A 127 2.83 -12.58 -0.33
N SER A 128 2.85 -13.35 -1.44
CA SER A 128 3.65 -13.00 -2.63
C SER A 128 3.22 -11.66 -3.23
N ARG A 129 1.91 -11.40 -3.30
CA ARG A 129 1.39 -10.12 -3.80
C ARG A 129 1.79 -8.95 -2.89
N ALA A 130 1.65 -9.08 -1.59
CA ALA A 130 2.05 -8.06 -0.63
C ALA A 130 3.55 -7.83 -0.67
N SER A 131 4.35 -8.89 -0.66
CA SER A 131 5.82 -8.81 -0.72
C SER A 131 6.32 -8.17 -2.01
N GLY A 132 5.68 -8.43 -3.15
CA GLY A 132 6.00 -7.75 -4.41
C GLY A 132 5.76 -6.23 -4.35
N VAL A 133 4.65 -5.79 -3.75
CA VAL A 133 4.37 -4.35 -3.51
C VAL A 133 5.41 -3.74 -2.57
N ALA A 134 5.77 -4.43 -1.48
CA ALA A 134 6.79 -3.96 -0.53
C ALA A 134 8.17 -3.85 -1.19
N THR A 135 8.54 -4.84 -2.01
CA THR A 135 9.81 -4.87 -2.76
C THR A 135 9.89 -3.69 -3.74
N ALA A 136 8.83 -3.47 -4.55
CA ALA A 136 8.76 -2.34 -5.45
C ALA A 136 8.84 -1.00 -4.71
N THR A 137 8.14 -0.88 -3.58
CA THR A 137 8.18 0.33 -2.74
C THR A 137 9.58 0.59 -2.20
N ARG A 138 10.27 -0.43 -1.68
CA ARG A 138 11.64 -0.33 -1.17
C ARG A 138 12.62 0.16 -2.24
N ALA A 139 12.42 -0.24 -3.50
CA ALA A 139 13.22 0.24 -4.61
C ALA A 139 13.08 1.77 -4.80
N PHE A 140 11.84 2.28 -4.82
CA PHE A 140 11.61 3.73 -4.89
C PHE A 140 12.14 4.47 -3.65
N VAL A 141 11.93 3.95 -2.45
CA VAL A 141 12.45 4.55 -1.20
C VAL A 141 13.98 4.71 -1.26
N ARG A 142 14.68 3.74 -1.83
CA ARG A 142 16.14 3.82 -2.03
C ARG A 142 16.55 4.91 -3.00
N GLU A 143 15.80 5.08 -4.12
CA GLU A 143 16.06 6.14 -5.10
C GLU A 143 15.84 7.55 -4.52
N LEU A 144 14.99 7.70 -3.52
CA LEU A 144 14.71 8.97 -2.87
C LEU A 144 15.67 9.27 -1.70
N ALA A 145 16.59 8.38 -1.39
CA ALA A 145 17.49 8.54 -0.24
C ALA A 145 18.31 9.85 -0.34
N GLY A 146 18.28 10.64 0.72
CA GLY A 146 19.01 11.93 0.79
C GLY A 146 18.27 13.14 0.21
N THR A 147 17.07 12.98 -0.39
CA THR A 147 16.30 14.10 -0.94
C THR A 147 15.30 14.71 0.05
N GLY A 148 14.94 13.99 1.10
CA GLY A 148 13.85 14.37 2.02
C GLY A 148 12.45 13.96 1.54
N ALA A 149 12.28 13.67 0.25
CA ALA A 149 10.99 13.25 -0.30
C ALA A 149 10.62 11.82 0.12
N GLN A 150 9.32 11.54 0.19
CA GLN A 150 8.76 10.24 0.56
C GLN A 150 7.91 9.65 -0.57
N VAL A 151 7.87 8.31 -0.62
CA VAL A 151 7.04 7.58 -1.58
C VAL A 151 5.62 7.43 -1.05
N LEU A 152 4.63 7.83 -1.84
CA LEU A 152 3.21 7.60 -1.58
C LEU A 152 2.63 6.53 -2.52
N ASP A 153 1.68 5.77 -1.99
CA ASP A 153 0.77 4.97 -2.80
C ASP A 153 -0.34 5.82 -3.45
N THR A 154 -1.25 5.15 -4.14
CA THR A 154 -2.43 5.77 -4.74
C THR A 154 -3.69 4.92 -4.47
N ARG A 155 -4.84 5.36 -5.03
CA ARG A 155 -6.05 4.54 -5.07
C ARG A 155 -6.13 3.58 -6.27
N LYS A 156 -5.09 3.53 -7.12
CA LYS A 156 -4.97 2.57 -8.23
C LYS A 156 -4.53 1.21 -7.70
N THR A 157 -5.43 0.55 -6.96
CA THR A 157 -5.19 -0.72 -6.26
C THR A 157 -6.03 -1.84 -6.85
N THR A 158 -5.63 -3.09 -6.63
CA THR A 158 -6.46 -4.26 -6.94
C THR A 158 -7.77 -4.16 -6.14
N PRO A 159 -8.94 -4.29 -6.78
CA PRO A 159 -10.22 -4.27 -6.08
C PRO A 159 -10.24 -5.29 -4.92
N GLY A 160 -10.75 -4.87 -3.76
CA GLY A 160 -10.78 -5.69 -2.54
C GLY A 160 -9.48 -5.77 -1.76
N LEU A 161 -8.30 -5.58 -2.39
CA LEU A 161 -6.98 -5.76 -1.75
C LEU A 161 -6.30 -4.44 -1.33
N ARG A 162 -7.00 -3.30 -1.37
CA ARG A 162 -6.39 -2.00 -1.04
C ARG A 162 -5.74 -1.97 0.34
N ALA A 163 -6.37 -2.54 1.35
CA ALA A 163 -5.82 -2.56 2.70
C ALA A 163 -4.48 -3.32 2.74
N LEU A 164 -4.41 -4.51 2.13
CA LEU A 164 -3.18 -5.30 2.05
C LEU A 164 -2.08 -4.58 1.26
N GLN A 165 -2.42 -3.99 0.11
CA GLN A 165 -1.44 -3.31 -0.73
C GLN A 165 -0.88 -2.04 -0.08
N LYS A 166 -1.72 -1.27 0.62
CA LYS A 166 -1.27 -0.10 1.39
C LYS A 166 -0.45 -0.51 2.62
N TYR A 167 -0.82 -1.59 3.29
CA TYR A 167 0.00 -2.20 4.32
C TYR A 167 1.39 -2.57 3.79
N ALA A 168 1.44 -3.22 2.62
CA ALA A 168 2.70 -3.61 1.97
C ALA A 168 3.56 -2.40 1.56
N VAL A 169 2.95 -1.28 1.14
CA VAL A 169 3.69 -0.03 0.91
C VAL A 169 4.38 0.43 2.19
N ARG A 170 3.72 0.36 3.36
CA ARG A 170 4.34 0.67 4.65
C ARG A 170 5.49 -0.28 4.98
N ALA A 171 5.30 -1.59 4.75
CA ALA A 171 6.36 -2.59 4.93
C ALA A 171 7.58 -2.31 4.03
N GLY A 172 7.37 -1.81 2.82
CA GLY A 172 8.41 -1.34 1.92
C GLY A 172 9.13 -0.06 2.36
N GLY A 173 8.61 0.66 3.36
CA GLY A 173 9.14 1.94 3.85
C GLY A 173 8.51 3.17 3.21
N GLY A 174 7.44 3.01 2.43
CA GLY A 174 6.65 4.10 1.89
C GLY A 174 5.62 4.65 2.87
N THR A 175 4.86 5.64 2.42
CA THR A 175 3.80 6.32 3.18
C THR A 175 2.47 6.12 2.45
N ASN A 176 1.37 6.05 3.21
CA ASN A 176 0.05 5.91 2.60
C ASN A 176 -0.58 7.27 2.30
N LYS A 177 -1.11 7.41 1.09
CA LYS A 177 -2.05 8.46 0.71
C LYS A 177 -3.46 8.08 1.17
N ARG A 178 -4.44 8.93 0.94
CA ARG A 178 -5.84 8.70 1.32
C ARG A 178 -6.32 7.27 1.02
N MET A 179 -7.06 6.69 1.96
CA MET A 179 -7.60 5.33 1.84
C MET A 179 -8.79 5.27 0.88
N GLY A 180 -9.64 6.31 0.91
CA GLY A 180 -10.87 6.36 0.14
C GLY A 180 -11.19 7.75 -0.40
N LEU A 181 -12.47 8.00 -0.62
CA LEU A 181 -13.00 9.31 -1.00
C LEU A 181 -13.47 10.12 0.22
N TYR A 182 -13.42 9.50 1.40
CA TYR A 182 -14.02 9.98 2.64
C TYR A 182 -13.01 10.62 3.59
N ASP A 183 -11.71 10.47 3.38
CA ASP A 183 -10.66 10.88 4.33
C ASP A 183 -9.90 12.14 3.90
N VAL A 184 -9.79 12.40 2.59
CA VAL A 184 -9.17 13.62 2.03
C VAL A 184 -9.95 14.04 0.79
N ALA A 185 -10.38 15.28 0.71
CA ALA A 185 -10.93 15.85 -0.51
C ALA A 185 -9.80 16.13 -1.50
N MET A 186 -10.01 15.74 -2.76
CA MET A 186 -9.07 16.02 -3.85
C MET A 186 -9.81 16.73 -4.96
N VAL A 187 -9.61 18.02 -5.06
CA VAL A 187 -10.16 18.87 -6.11
C VAL A 187 -9.31 18.69 -7.36
N LYS A 188 -9.95 18.27 -8.44
CA LYS A 188 -9.36 18.04 -9.76
C LYS A 188 -9.98 18.96 -10.78
N ASP A 189 -9.41 19.04 -11.98
CA ASP A 189 -9.87 19.82 -13.13
C ASP A 189 -11.39 19.74 -13.33
N ASN A 190 -11.95 18.53 -13.37
CA ASN A 190 -13.39 18.31 -13.53
C ASN A 190 -14.23 18.86 -12.36
N HIS A 191 -13.69 18.87 -11.15
CA HIS A 191 -14.37 19.48 -10.00
C HIS A 191 -14.36 21.01 -10.11
N VAL A 192 -13.24 21.59 -10.57
CA VAL A 192 -13.12 23.03 -10.79
C VAL A 192 -14.09 23.49 -11.89
N VAL A 193 -14.15 22.77 -13.00
CA VAL A 193 -15.12 23.04 -14.09
C VAL A 193 -16.56 22.98 -13.58
N ALA A 194 -16.90 21.97 -12.78
CA ALA A 194 -18.26 21.79 -12.26
C ALA A 194 -18.64 22.84 -11.20
N ALA A 195 -17.68 23.25 -10.35
CA ALA A 195 -17.91 24.25 -9.29
C ALA A 195 -17.78 25.70 -9.79
N GLY A 196 -17.16 25.91 -10.96
CA GLY A 196 -16.93 27.23 -11.58
C GLY A 196 -15.60 27.86 -11.26
N SER A 197 -14.92 27.50 -10.16
CA SER A 197 -13.55 27.90 -9.81
C SER A 197 -12.93 27.01 -8.76
N VAL A 198 -11.59 27.11 -8.57
CA VAL A 198 -10.86 26.43 -7.49
C VAL A 198 -11.39 26.88 -6.11
N ALA A 199 -11.55 28.20 -5.93
CA ALA A 199 -12.05 28.79 -4.68
C ALA A 199 -13.47 28.30 -4.35
N ALA A 200 -14.37 28.23 -5.34
CA ALA A 200 -15.72 27.72 -5.13
C ALA A 200 -15.72 26.24 -4.73
N ALA A 201 -14.87 25.41 -5.36
CA ALA A 201 -14.74 24.01 -5.03
C ALA A 201 -14.23 23.80 -3.59
N ILE A 202 -13.18 24.52 -3.19
CA ILE A 202 -12.62 24.46 -1.82
C ILE A 202 -13.66 24.92 -0.80
N HIS A 203 -14.34 26.05 -1.07
CA HIS A 203 -15.38 26.57 -0.17
C HIS A 203 -16.50 25.56 0.05
N ALA A 204 -17.01 24.96 -1.02
CA ALA A 204 -18.07 23.95 -0.94
C ALA A 204 -17.65 22.71 -0.12
N VAL A 205 -16.40 22.26 -0.25
CA VAL A 205 -15.87 21.15 0.57
C VAL A 205 -15.83 21.56 2.05
N ARG A 206 -15.28 22.74 2.36
CA ARG A 206 -15.14 23.20 3.75
C ARG A 206 -16.48 23.49 4.44
N GLU A 207 -17.48 23.95 3.68
CA GLU A 207 -18.82 24.14 4.18
C GLU A 207 -19.49 22.81 4.56
N MET A 208 -19.33 21.77 3.71
CA MET A 208 -19.99 20.49 3.92
C MET A 208 -19.18 19.54 4.83
N PHE A 209 -17.85 19.60 4.77
CA PHE A 209 -16.90 18.70 5.47
C PHE A 209 -15.76 19.52 6.09
N PRO A 210 -16.02 20.30 7.16
CA PRO A 210 -15.07 21.27 7.71
C PRO A 210 -13.76 20.64 8.26
N ASP A 211 -13.80 19.37 8.66
CA ASP A 211 -12.68 18.66 9.24
C ASP A 211 -11.85 17.86 8.21
N VAL A 212 -12.25 17.89 6.92
CA VAL A 212 -11.58 17.13 5.86
C VAL A 212 -10.53 18.01 5.18
N PRO A 213 -9.24 17.58 5.12
CA PRO A 213 -8.21 18.29 4.40
C PRO A 213 -8.51 18.36 2.90
N VAL A 214 -8.14 19.49 2.26
CA VAL A 214 -8.38 19.73 0.84
C VAL A 214 -7.07 19.75 0.07
N GLN A 215 -6.86 18.76 -0.78
CA GLN A 215 -5.81 18.71 -1.79
C GLN A 215 -6.34 19.28 -3.12
N VAL A 216 -5.52 20.07 -3.80
CA VAL A 216 -5.83 20.56 -5.14
C VAL A 216 -4.79 20.06 -6.14
N GLU A 217 -5.26 19.54 -7.27
CA GLU A 217 -4.44 19.13 -8.40
C GLU A 217 -4.14 20.35 -9.28
N ALA A 218 -2.86 20.53 -9.66
CA ALA A 218 -2.38 21.62 -10.49
C ALA A 218 -1.39 21.09 -11.55
N ASP A 219 -1.62 21.47 -12.81
CA ASP A 219 -0.77 21.12 -13.95
C ASP A 219 0.22 22.24 -14.31
N THR A 220 0.08 23.41 -13.68
CA THR A 220 0.91 24.59 -13.91
C THR A 220 1.22 25.34 -12.62
N THR A 221 2.32 26.09 -12.59
CA THR A 221 2.68 26.97 -11.48
C THR A 221 1.56 27.96 -11.14
N ALA A 222 0.90 28.51 -12.16
CA ALA A 222 -0.20 29.47 -11.96
C ALA A 222 -1.39 28.83 -11.23
N GLN A 223 -1.78 27.60 -11.61
CA GLN A 223 -2.84 26.86 -10.92
C GLN A 223 -2.43 26.50 -9.49
N ALA A 224 -1.16 26.14 -9.25
CA ALA A 224 -0.67 25.86 -7.90
C ALA A 224 -0.79 27.09 -6.99
N LEU A 225 -0.40 28.28 -7.48
CA LEU A 225 -0.53 29.52 -6.73
C LEU A 225 -1.99 29.93 -6.51
N GLU A 226 -2.85 29.78 -7.53
CA GLU A 226 -4.30 30.01 -7.39
C GLU A 226 -4.92 29.09 -6.32
N ALA A 227 -4.53 27.82 -6.28
CA ALA A 227 -5.00 26.88 -5.28
C ALA A 227 -4.56 27.27 -3.86
N LEU A 228 -3.33 27.73 -3.68
CA LEU A 228 -2.85 28.28 -2.40
C LEU A 228 -3.65 29.50 -1.96
N ASP A 229 -3.81 30.48 -2.85
CA ASP A 229 -4.54 31.72 -2.58
C ASP A 229 -6.03 31.43 -2.26
N SER A 230 -6.56 30.30 -2.77
CA SER A 230 -7.91 29.81 -2.48
C SER A 230 -8.00 28.99 -1.20
N GLY A 231 -6.87 28.72 -0.52
CA GLY A 231 -6.81 28.05 0.78
C GLY A 231 -6.72 26.52 0.71
N ALA A 232 -6.07 25.96 -0.32
CA ALA A 232 -5.72 24.55 -0.33
C ALA A 232 -4.79 24.20 0.84
N ASP A 233 -4.97 23.01 1.45
CA ASP A 233 -4.12 22.59 2.56
C ASP A 233 -2.81 22.00 2.04
N PHE A 234 -2.84 21.36 0.85
CA PHE A 234 -1.68 20.80 0.17
C PHE A 234 -1.94 20.64 -1.33
N LEU A 235 -0.87 20.50 -2.12
CA LEU A 235 -0.94 20.50 -3.58
C LEU A 235 -0.49 19.18 -4.19
N LEU A 236 -1.14 18.78 -5.27
CA LEU A 236 -0.74 17.70 -6.17
C LEU A 236 -0.28 18.34 -7.49
N LEU A 237 1.01 18.28 -7.76
CA LEU A 237 1.63 18.78 -9.00
C LEU A 237 1.66 17.62 -10.01
N ASP A 238 0.76 17.66 -11.02
CA ASP A 238 0.52 16.55 -11.93
C ASP A 238 1.25 16.73 -13.27
N ASN A 239 1.93 15.67 -13.71
CA ASN A 239 2.59 15.56 -15.01
C ASN A 239 3.53 16.72 -15.39
N MET A 240 4.17 17.38 -14.41
CA MET A 240 5.18 18.41 -14.67
C MET A 240 6.55 17.79 -14.93
N GLU A 241 7.22 18.25 -15.99
CA GLU A 241 8.65 17.93 -16.21
C GLU A 241 9.51 18.49 -15.06
N PRO A 242 10.65 17.88 -14.70
CA PRO A 242 11.43 18.25 -13.52
C PRO A 242 11.78 19.73 -13.41
N ASP A 243 12.14 20.40 -14.51
CA ASP A 243 12.50 21.83 -14.49
C ASP A 243 11.28 22.70 -14.13
N ARG A 244 10.12 22.42 -14.72
CA ARG A 244 8.87 23.13 -14.40
C ARG A 244 8.38 22.80 -12.99
N LEU A 245 8.57 21.56 -12.56
CA LEU A 245 8.24 21.15 -11.20
C LEU A 245 9.08 21.93 -10.18
N ALA A 246 10.40 22.09 -10.43
CA ALA A 246 11.28 22.88 -9.58
C ALA A 246 10.86 24.36 -9.54
N GLU A 247 10.46 24.96 -10.68
CA GLU A 247 9.90 26.32 -10.73
C GLU A 247 8.62 26.43 -9.89
N ALA A 248 7.71 25.48 -10.00
CA ALA A 248 6.47 25.47 -9.22
C ALA A 248 6.74 25.31 -7.72
N VAL A 249 7.64 24.41 -7.34
CA VAL A 249 8.08 24.23 -5.95
C VAL A 249 8.66 25.53 -5.40
N ALA A 250 9.60 26.18 -6.11
CA ALA A 250 10.20 27.44 -5.69
C ALA A 250 9.15 28.54 -5.48
N ALA A 251 8.20 28.68 -6.43
CA ALA A 251 7.14 29.69 -6.35
C ALA A 251 6.21 29.46 -5.14
N VAL A 252 5.90 28.20 -4.82
CA VAL A 252 5.10 27.85 -3.63
C VAL A 252 5.87 28.16 -2.35
N ARG A 253 7.15 27.77 -2.26
CA ARG A 253 8.01 28.02 -1.09
C ARG A 253 8.19 29.52 -0.80
N GLU A 254 8.23 30.38 -1.82
CA GLU A 254 8.24 31.84 -1.66
C GLU A 254 6.95 32.40 -1.04
N ARG A 255 5.82 31.69 -1.15
CA ARG A 255 4.52 32.09 -0.59
C ARG A 255 4.28 31.56 0.82
N GLU A 256 5.05 30.58 1.28
CA GLU A 256 4.88 29.97 2.60
C GLU A 256 5.05 31.00 3.73
N GLY A 257 4.13 30.96 4.70
CA GLY A 257 4.12 31.89 5.84
C GLY A 257 3.66 33.32 5.54
N HIS A 258 3.26 33.62 4.31
CA HIS A 258 2.77 34.95 3.88
C HIS A 258 1.27 34.89 3.51
N ASP A 259 0.59 36.02 3.65
CA ASP A 259 -0.80 36.25 3.18
C ASP A 259 -1.81 35.15 3.57
N GLY A 260 -1.62 34.52 4.73
CA GLY A 260 -2.51 33.45 5.22
C GLY A 260 -2.15 32.03 4.73
N VAL A 261 -1.11 31.89 3.90
CA VAL A 261 -0.57 30.58 3.50
C VAL A 261 0.14 29.92 4.71
N PRO A 262 0.01 28.62 4.94
CA PRO A 262 0.73 27.91 6.00
C PRO A 262 2.25 28.08 5.90
N ALA A 263 2.96 27.97 7.03
CA ALA A 263 4.42 28.05 7.08
C ALA A 263 5.11 26.91 6.28
N HIS A 264 4.38 25.83 6.00
CA HIS A 264 4.80 24.76 5.12
C HIS A 264 3.57 24.17 4.43
N VAL A 265 3.63 24.00 3.11
CA VAL A 265 2.61 23.39 2.26
C VAL A 265 3.16 22.09 1.69
N GLU A 266 2.53 20.98 2.00
CA GLU A 266 2.96 19.70 1.46
C GLU A 266 2.76 19.64 -0.06
N LEU A 267 3.83 19.31 -0.80
CA LEU A 267 3.87 19.24 -2.25
C LEU A 267 4.06 17.79 -2.70
N GLU A 268 3.12 17.30 -3.46
CA GLU A 268 3.14 15.97 -4.03
C GLU A 268 3.36 16.03 -5.55
N ALA A 269 4.36 15.31 -6.07
CA ALA A 269 4.51 15.08 -7.50
C ALA A 269 3.85 13.78 -7.92
N THR A 270 3.18 13.77 -9.07
CA THR A 270 2.59 12.57 -9.69
C THR A 270 2.71 12.63 -11.21
N GLY A 271 2.42 11.50 -11.88
CA GLY A 271 2.46 11.37 -13.35
C GLY A 271 3.67 10.57 -13.83
N ASN A 272 3.42 9.41 -14.44
CA ASN A 272 4.39 8.56 -15.14
C ASN A 272 5.75 8.34 -14.45
N LEU A 273 5.78 8.32 -13.11
CA LEU A 273 6.99 8.15 -12.31
C LEU A 273 7.55 6.75 -12.45
N THR A 274 8.83 6.67 -12.76
CA THR A 274 9.61 5.42 -12.84
C THR A 274 10.80 5.48 -11.88
N LEU A 275 11.44 4.35 -11.59
CA LEU A 275 12.68 4.33 -10.81
C LEU A 275 13.75 5.25 -11.43
N ALA A 276 13.88 5.26 -12.76
CA ALA A 276 14.87 6.08 -13.46
C ALA A 276 14.63 7.59 -13.35
N THR A 277 13.39 8.02 -13.09
CA THR A 277 13.01 9.44 -13.01
C THR A 277 12.80 9.90 -11.56
N ALA A 278 12.54 8.98 -10.62
CA ALA A 278 12.16 9.30 -9.25
C ALA A 278 13.16 10.20 -8.52
N GLY A 279 14.45 9.90 -8.60
CA GLY A 279 15.50 10.72 -7.96
C GLY A 279 15.56 12.15 -8.49
N LYS A 280 15.36 12.36 -9.82
CA LYS A 280 15.33 13.70 -10.42
C LYS A 280 14.12 14.51 -9.96
N VAL A 281 12.95 13.85 -9.90
CA VAL A 281 11.72 14.48 -9.42
C VAL A 281 11.83 14.81 -7.94
N ALA A 282 12.35 13.91 -7.12
CA ALA A 282 12.56 14.17 -5.69
C ALA A 282 13.54 15.34 -5.43
N ALA A 283 14.57 15.50 -6.28
CA ALA A 283 15.54 16.59 -6.17
C ALA A 283 14.95 17.98 -6.45
N THR A 284 13.72 18.09 -6.97
CA THR A 284 13.03 19.37 -7.18
C THR A 284 12.56 20.03 -5.88
N GLY A 285 12.57 19.30 -4.76
CA GLY A 285 12.16 19.81 -3.45
C GLY A 285 10.69 19.53 -3.11
N VAL A 286 10.02 18.63 -3.82
CA VAL A 286 8.71 18.10 -3.41
C VAL A 286 8.83 17.23 -2.18
N ASP A 287 7.77 17.17 -1.37
CA ASP A 287 7.74 16.37 -0.13
C ASP A 287 7.37 14.92 -0.43
N PHE A 288 6.58 14.68 -1.49
CA PHE A 288 6.04 13.36 -1.81
C PHE A 288 6.07 13.05 -3.31
N LEU A 289 6.26 11.76 -3.62
CA LEU A 289 6.08 11.18 -4.95
C LEU A 289 5.00 10.11 -4.91
N SER A 290 3.88 10.33 -5.59
CA SER A 290 2.80 9.33 -5.71
C SER A 290 3.04 8.39 -6.87
N VAL A 291 3.24 7.10 -6.57
CA VAL A 291 3.58 6.08 -7.55
C VAL A 291 2.48 5.02 -7.64
N GLY A 292 1.64 5.11 -8.67
CA GLY A 292 0.55 4.15 -8.88
C GLY A 292 1.06 2.74 -9.20
N ALA A 293 2.20 2.62 -9.88
CA ALA A 293 2.79 1.35 -10.29
C ALA A 293 3.10 0.41 -9.12
N LEU A 294 3.32 0.93 -7.91
CA LEU A 294 3.54 0.13 -6.71
C LEU A 294 2.41 -0.87 -6.47
N THR A 295 1.18 -0.47 -6.73
CA THR A 295 0.01 -1.28 -6.38
C THR A 295 -0.66 -1.94 -7.59
N HIS A 296 -0.61 -1.33 -8.78
CA HIS A 296 -1.25 -1.91 -9.96
C HIS A 296 -0.30 -2.69 -10.89
N SER A 297 1.02 -2.49 -10.82
CA SER A 297 1.98 -3.08 -11.77
C SER A 297 3.20 -3.76 -11.13
N ALA A 298 3.35 -3.73 -9.80
CA ALA A 298 4.44 -4.46 -9.16
C ALA A 298 4.31 -5.96 -9.44
N PRO A 299 5.38 -6.67 -9.82
CA PRO A 299 5.38 -8.13 -9.86
C PRO A 299 5.14 -8.69 -8.45
N ILE A 300 4.75 -9.94 -8.35
CA ILE A 300 4.77 -10.67 -7.07
C ILE A 300 6.22 -10.97 -6.69
N LEU A 301 6.48 -11.18 -5.39
CA LEU A 301 7.71 -11.84 -4.93
C LEU A 301 7.52 -13.35 -5.02
N ASP A 302 8.45 -14.07 -5.62
CA ASP A 302 8.35 -15.52 -5.74
C ASP A 302 8.61 -16.19 -4.39
N LEU A 303 7.57 -16.83 -3.85
CA LEU A 303 7.56 -17.57 -2.60
C LEU A 303 7.02 -18.98 -2.84
N ALA A 304 7.48 -19.95 -2.07
CA ALA A 304 6.98 -21.31 -2.10
C ALA A 304 6.67 -21.84 -0.70
N LEU A 305 5.80 -22.83 -0.63
CA LEU A 305 5.55 -23.62 0.57
C LEU A 305 6.05 -25.05 0.33
N ASP A 306 7.19 -25.40 0.91
CA ASP A 306 7.82 -26.69 0.74
C ASP A 306 7.42 -27.65 1.87
N LEU A 307 6.71 -28.72 1.52
CA LEU A 307 6.36 -29.76 2.49
C LEU A 307 7.63 -30.53 2.87
N ARG A 308 7.89 -30.65 4.16
CA ARG A 308 8.99 -31.47 4.67
C ARG A 308 8.56 -32.94 4.76
N ALA A 309 9.44 -33.83 4.27
CA ALA A 309 9.25 -35.29 4.37
C ALA A 309 9.45 -35.78 5.80
#